data_1f236efceca48fcda440de83d9b59665
#
_entry.id   1f236efceca48fcda440de83d9b59665
#
_cell.length_a   1.000
_cell.length_b   1.000
_cell.length_c   1.000
_cell.angle_alpha   90.00
_cell.angle_beta   90.00
_cell.angle_gamma   90.00
#
_symmetry.space_group_name_H-M   'P 1'
#
loop_
_entity.id
_entity.type
_entity.pdbx_description
1 polymer ?
#
loop_
_entity_poly.entity_id
_entity_poly.type
_entity_poly.pdbx_seq_one_letter_code
_entity_poly.pdbx_strand_id
1 'polypeptide(L)'
;VRRLLGWLLGLLAMVVLLAFLVGGWLLRGSLPQLDGVVEPDEGGPPSEVVLERDALGVTTVRGADPAAVAYGLGFAHAQDRYFQMDLSRRLAAGELSGLFGERMLEQDRKARPFRFRRVAQRVVADATPAQRAVLDAYTRGVNRGLADLRVRPWEYILLRATPQPWRAEDSILVVHAMWWQLQYADVQSEISRRTVGARLEERATAASRSEADASLAADVMRFFYPRGDEWDAPNLQGPIGGDASPLPREAPPVPSPEQLDLRVGRAGAPAPPSPSKPGSNAWAVAGAHTASGAALVAGDMHLGLRVPTVWYRARLQSAGGDMPELNGVTLPGVPAVVAGTNGHIAWSFTNSYGDWVDVRGYSCEPDAGLYYTSTGEQRFKVSRERIEVLRGDPVIEVVRESPLGVLVKREPGPAGTGEICWLARWLATEPGATTLGSLDLQRLKSVDEALAWVPSVGIPH
;
A
#
# COMPACT_ATOMS: atom_id res chain seq x y z
N VAL A 1 -34.29 -46.64 25.40
CA VAL A 1 -33.27 -46.24 24.41
C VAL A 1 -33.91 -45.41 23.30
N ARG A 2 -34.94 -45.90 22.54
CA ARG A 2 -35.56 -45.14 21.42
C ARG A 2 -36.12 -43.77 21.78
N ARG A 3 -36.81 -43.65 22.92
CA ARG A 3 -37.32 -42.35 23.43
C ARG A 3 -36.20 -41.40 23.78
N LEU A 4 -35.14 -41.86 24.45
CA LEU A 4 -34.00 -41.03 24.79
C LEU A 4 -33.25 -40.52 23.53
N LEU A 5 -33.08 -41.39 22.53
CA LEU A 5 -32.50 -41.02 21.24
C LEU A 5 -33.34 -39.94 20.52
N GLY A 6 -34.72 -40.09 20.54
CA GLY A 6 -35.62 -39.09 20.03
C GLY A 6 -35.50 -37.70 20.66
N TRP A 7 -35.34 -37.67 22.01
CA TRP A 7 -35.13 -36.44 22.76
C TRP A 7 -33.76 -35.81 22.44
N LEU A 8 -32.68 -36.61 22.31
CA LEU A 8 -31.34 -36.12 21.94
C LEU A 8 -31.34 -35.57 20.50
N LEU A 9 -31.99 -36.22 19.55
CA LEU A 9 -32.10 -35.72 18.17
C LEU A 9 -32.92 -34.42 18.13
N GLY A 10 -34.04 -34.35 18.88
CA GLY A 10 -34.82 -33.12 18.99
C GLY A 10 -34.04 -31.97 19.60
N LEU A 11 -33.26 -32.21 20.66
CA LEU A 11 -32.35 -31.19 21.24
C LEU A 11 -31.29 -30.75 20.27
N LEU A 12 -30.64 -31.69 19.56
CA LEU A 12 -29.64 -31.36 18.55
C LEU A 12 -30.25 -30.52 17.41
N ALA A 13 -31.43 -30.91 16.90
CA ALA A 13 -32.12 -30.12 15.87
C ALA A 13 -32.46 -28.70 16.34
N MET A 14 -32.89 -28.54 17.59
CA MET A 14 -33.18 -27.25 18.19
C MET A 14 -31.89 -26.39 18.33
N VAL A 15 -30.80 -26.99 18.75
CA VAL A 15 -29.48 -26.28 18.86
C VAL A 15 -28.98 -25.84 17.49
N VAL A 16 -29.10 -26.70 16.49
CA VAL A 16 -28.72 -26.38 15.09
C VAL A 16 -29.61 -25.25 14.57
N LEU A 17 -30.93 -25.31 14.76
CA LEU A 17 -31.82 -24.22 14.36
C LEU A 17 -31.50 -22.91 15.03
N LEU A 18 -31.27 -22.94 16.34
CA LEU A 18 -30.87 -21.73 17.10
C LEU A 18 -29.55 -21.15 16.60
N ALA A 19 -28.57 -22.02 16.31
CA ALA A 19 -27.30 -21.59 15.73
C ALA A 19 -27.48 -20.91 14.35
N PHE A 20 -28.36 -21.46 13.49
CA PHE A 20 -28.70 -20.83 12.21
C PHE A 20 -29.40 -19.48 12.39
N LEU A 21 -30.35 -19.36 13.33
CA LEU A 21 -31.06 -18.11 13.59
C LEU A 21 -30.12 -17.05 14.15
N VAL A 22 -29.28 -17.40 15.12
CA VAL A 22 -28.27 -16.49 15.69
C VAL A 22 -27.22 -16.09 14.64
N GLY A 23 -26.71 -17.06 13.86
CA GLY A 23 -25.76 -16.79 12.76
C GLY A 23 -26.36 -15.86 11.70
N GLY A 24 -27.59 -16.13 11.29
CA GLY A 24 -28.32 -15.28 10.34
C GLY A 24 -28.55 -13.86 10.87
N TRP A 25 -28.90 -13.72 12.16
CA TRP A 25 -29.06 -12.43 12.80
C TRP A 25 -27.74 -11.65 12.89
N LEU A 26 -26.65 -12.30 13.29
CA LEU A 26 -25.32 -11.71 13.36
C LEU A 26 -24.85 -11.23 11.96
N LEU A 27 -24.99 -12.09 10.94
CA LEU A 27 -24.61 -11.73 9.57
C LEU A 27 -25.45 -10.58 9.04
N ARG A 28 -26.80 -10.64 9.22
CA ARG A 28 -27.65 -9.56 8.75
C ARG A 28 -27.40 -8.24 9.48
N GLY A 29 -27.09 -8.29 10.77
CA GLY A 29 -26.77 -7.12 11.58
C GLY A 29 -25.42 -6.46 11.23
N SER A 30 -24.50 -7.22 10.59
CA SER A 30 -23.20 -6.71 10.12
C SER A 30 -23.24 -6.14 8.70
N LEU A 31 -24.38 -6.23 8.00
CA LEU A 31 -24.57 -5.65 6.67
C LEU A 31 -24.88 -4.15 6.77
N PRO A 32 -24.53 -3.38 5.71
CA PRO A 32 -24.86 -1.97 5.64
C PRO A 32 -26.36 -1.70 5.82
N GLN A 33 -26.68 -0.59 6.47
CA GLN A 33 -28.03 -0.06 6.48
C GLN A 33 -28.29 0.68 5.17
N LEU A 34 -29.25 0.21 4.38
CA LEU A 34 -29.52 0.76 3.04
C LEU A 34 -30.59 1.84 3.04
N ASP A 35 -31.47 1.84 4.06
CA ASP A 35 -32.57 2.78 4.21
C ASP A 35 -32.65 3.29 5.64
N GLY A 36 -33.11 4.53 5.81
CA GLY A 36 -33.35 5.12 7.12
C GLY A 36 -32.74 6.49 7.28
N VAL A 37 -32.93 7.06 8.45
CA VAL A 37 -32.35 8.35 8.88
C VAL A 37 -31.40 8.05 10.04
N VAL A 38 -30.21 8.64 9.96
CA VAL A 38 -29.21 8.62 11.03
C VAL A 38 -29.24 9.97 11.71
N GLU A 39 -29.67 9.98 12.97
CA GLU A 39 -29.71 11.21 13.75
C GLU A 39 -28.28 11.72 14.01
N PRO A 40 -28.07 13.05 13.88
CA PRO A 40 -26.77 13.65 14.14
C PRO A 40 -26.36 13.46 15.61
N ASP A 41 -25.07 13.24 15.83
CA ASP A 41 -24.43 13.30 17.13
C ASP A 41 -23.52 14.55 17.23
N GLU A 42 -22.87 14.76 18.38
CA GLU A 42 -21.95 15.89 18.59
C GLU A 42 -20.79 15.96 17.55
N GLY A 43 -20.50 14.86 16.87
CA GLY A 43 -19.47 14.76 15.83
C GLY A 43 -20.02 14.74 14.40
N GLY A 44 -21.34 14.88 14.23
CA GLY A 44 -22.04 14.81 12.97
C GLY A 44 -21.66 15.92 11.99
N PRO A 45 -22.10 15.84 10.73
CA PRO A 45 -21.93 16.93 9.77
C PRO A 45 -22.82 18.12 10.18
N PRO A 46 -22.40 19.36 9.86
CA PRO A 46 -23.16 20.54 10.21
C PRO A 46 -24.48 20.70 9.40
N SER A 47 -24.64 19.89 8.36
CA SER A 47 -25.79 19.92 7.45
C SER A 47 -26.19 18.49 7.05
N GLU A 48 -27.40 18.36 6.49
CA GLU A 48 -27.88 17.09 5.94
C GLU A 48 -26.92 16.49 4.92
N VAL A 49 -26.68 15.19 5.02
CA VAL A 49 -25.93 14.40 4.05
C VAL A 49 -26.81 13.24 3.57
N VAL A 50 -27.01 13.17 2.27
CA VAL A 50 -27.84 12.13 1.63
C VAL A 50 -26.96 11.10 0.96
N LEU A 51 -27.23 9.82 1.26
CA LEU A 51 -26.60 8.66 0.63
C LEU A 51 -27.66 7.94 -0.20
N GLU A 52 -27.41 7.78 -1.49
CA GLU A 52 -28.26 7.02 -2.40
C GLU A 52 -27.46 5.91 -3.07
N ARG A 53 -28.11 4.82 -3.37
CA ARG A 53 -27.51 3.71 -4.12
C ARG A 53 -28.34 3.40 -5.35
N ASP A 54 -27.68 3.31 -6.50
CA ASP A 54 -28.34 2.88 -7.73
C ASP A 54 -28.57 1.34 -7.78
N ALA A 55 -29.18 0.87 -8.85
CA ALA A 55 -29.44 -0.55 -9.05
C ALA A 55 -28.17 -1.42 -9.13
N LEU A 56 -27.01 -0.83 -9.36
CA LEU A 56 -25.69 -1.48 -9.39
C LEU A 56 -24.94 -1.32 -8.07
N GLY A 57 -25.56 -0.70 -7.06
CA GLY A 57 -24.95 -0.42 -5.76
C GLY A 57 -23.92 0.71 -5.77
N VAL A 58 -23.87 1.52 -6.83
CA VAL A 58 -22.98 2.71 -6.86
C VAL A 58 -23.54 3.76 -5.91
N THR A 59 -22.69 4.23 -5.01
CA THR A 59 -23.08 5.18 -3.98
C THR A 59 -22.98 6.63 -4.50
N THR A 60 -24.07 7.37 -4.42
CA THR A 60 -24.08 8.84 -4.58
C THR A 60 -24.11 9.47 -3.20
N VAL A 61 -23.17 10.36 -2.93
CA VAL A 61 -23.11 11.16 -1.70
C VAL A 61 -23.39 12.62 -2.03
N ARG A 62 -24.41 13.20 -1.40
CA ARG A 62 -24.74 14.64 -1.50
C ARG A 62 -24.56 15.31 -0.15
N GLY A 63 -23.88 16.43 -0.13
CA GLY A 63 -23.68 17.27 1.05
C GLY A 63 -23.65 18.75 0.69
N ALA A 64 -23.71 19.63 1.68
CA ALA A 64 -23.68 21.07 1.45
C ALA A 64 -22.29 21.55 0.96
N ASP A 65 -21.23 20.93 1.43
CA ASP A 65 -19.84 21.32 1.18
C ASP A 65 -18.94 20.07 1.09
N PRO A 66 -17.65 20.22 0.71
CA PRO A 66 -16.73 19.10 0.58
C PRO A 66 -16.52 18.30 1.87
N ALA A 67 -16.61 18.92 3.05
CA ALA A 67 -16.44 18.22 4.32
C ALA A 67 -17.68 17.35 4.63
N ALA A 68 -18.89 17.84 4.35
CA ALA A 68 -20.13 17.08 4.47
C ALA A 68 -20.13 15.86 3.51
N VAL A 69 -19.69 16.07 2.26
CA VAL A 69 -19.52 14.98 1.29
C VAL A 69 -18.50 13.96 1.76
N ALA A 70 -17.36 14.41 2.30
CA ALA A 70 -16.34 13.51 2.85
C ALA A 70 -16.85 12.70 4.05
N TYR A 71 -17.64 13.32 4.93
CA TYR A 71 -18.31 12.61 6.03
C TYR A 71 -19.21 11.48 5.50
N GLY A 72 -20.08 11.78 4.52
CA GLY A 72 -20.96 10.77 3.92
C GLY A 72 -20.19 9.65 3.23
N LEU A 73 -19.11 9.96 2.52
CA LEU A 73 -18.25 8.96 1.91
C LEU A 73 -17.58 8.07 2.96
N GLY A 74 -17.09 8.66 4.06
CA GLY A 74 -16.50 7.93 5.17
C GLY A 74 -17.51 6.97 5.82
N PHE A 75 -18.74 7.43 6.03
CA PHE A 75 -19.86 6.61 6.53
C PHE A 75 -20.12 5.42 5.61
N ALA A 76 -20.27 5.66 4.30
CA ALA A 76 -20.50 4.61 3.31
C ALA A 76 -19.35 3.58 3.25
N HIS A 77 -18.10 4.06 3.23
CA HIS A 77 -16.93 3.19 3.25
C HIS A 77 -16.90 2.28 4.49
N ALA A 78 -17.22 2.82 5.66
CA ALA A 78 -17.24 2.04 6.90
C ALA A 78 -18.35 1.00 6.92
N GLN A 79 -19.55 1.36 6.47
CA GLN A 79 -20.67 0.43 6.39
C GLN A 79 -20.37 -0.75 5.45
N ASP A 80 -19.71 -0.49 4.32
CA ASP A 80 -19.52 -1.47 3.27
C ASP A 80 -18.17 -2.21 3.36
N ARG A 81 -17.11 -1.58 3.89
CA ARG A 81 -15.73 -1.99 3.64
C ARG A 81 -14.80 -1.86 4.85
N TYR A 82 -15.31 -1.67 6.07
CA TYR A 82 -14.45 -1.36 7.23
C TYR A 82 -13.34 -2.36 7.45
N PHE A 83 -13.62 -3.66 7.33
CA PHE A 83 -12.60 -4.69 7.50
C PHE A 83 -11.46 -4.58 6.45
N GLN A 84 -11.81 -4.31 5.18
CA GLN A 84 -10.82 -4.07 4.13
C GLN A 84 -9.95 -2.84 4.44
N MET A 85 -10.56 -1.77 4.95
CA MET A 85 -9.86 -0.55 5.36
C MET A 85 -8.90 -0.84 6.53
N ASP A 86 -9.35 -1.56 7.54
CA ASP A 86 -8.56 -1.95 8.70
C ASP A 86 -7.37 -2.85 8.32
N LEU A 87 -7.56 -3.78 7.38
CA LEU A 87 -6.46 -4.58 6.85
C LEU A 87 -5.40 -3.73 6.16
N SER A 88 -5.81 -2.74 5.35
CA SER A 88 -4.89 -1.88 4.61
C SER A 88 -4.05 -1.02 5.55
N ARG A 89 -4.67 -0.33 6.52
CA ARG A 89 -3.92 0.49 7.49
C ARG A 89 -2.96 -0.36 8.33
N ARG A 90 -3.39 -1.58 8.73
CA ARG A 90 -2.55 -2.49 9.54
C ARG A 90 -1.39 -3.07 8.74
N LEU A 91 -1.59 -3.38 7.46
CA LEU A 91 -0.52 -3.84 6.58
C LEU A 91 0.61 -2.81 6.52
N ALA A 92 0.27 -1.56 6.24
CA ALA A 92 1.27 -0.49 6.17
C ALA A 92 1.92 -0.20 7.53
N ALA A 93 1.15 -0.19 8.60
CA ALA A 93 1.65 0.10 9.94
C ALA A 93 2.42 -1.07 10.59
N GLY A 94 2.37 -2.29 10.02
CA GLY A 94 2.91 -3.50 10.65
C GLY A 94 2.14 -3.86 11.92
N GLU A 95 0.80 -3.95 11.82
CA GLU A 95 -0.12 -4.17 12.95
C GLU A 95 -1.10 -5.34 12.68
N LEU A 96 -0.81 -6.19 11.68
CA LEU A 96 -1.66 -7.33 11.34
C LEU A 96 -1.70 -8.40 12.43
N SER A 97 -0.60 -8.56 13.19
CA SER A 97 -0.54 -9.50 14.31
C SER A 97 -1.56 -9.21 15.40
N GLY A 98 -1.91 -7.94 15.59
CA GLY A 98 -2.98 -7.53 16.50
C GLY A 98 -4.36 -8.05 16.09
N LEU A 99 -4.52 -8.56 14.89
CA LEU A 99 -5.77 -9.11 14.36
C LEU A 99 -5.68 -10.62 14.09
N PHE A 100 -4.53 -11.12 13.65
CA PHE A 100 -4.35 -12.51 13.22
C PHE A 100 -3.39 -13.32 14.10
N GLY A 101 -2.82 -12.71 15.12
CA GLY A 101 -1.85 -13.36 16.02
C GLY A 101 -0.49 -13.56 15.38
N GLU A 102 0.27 -14.48 15.92
CA GLU A 102 1.68 -14.76 15.60
C GLU A 102 1.93 -15.01 14.09
N ARG A 103 0.94 -15.51 13.35
CA ARG A 103 1.08 -15.81 11.91
C ARG A 103 1.49 -14.61 11.08
N MET A 104 1.14 -13.38 11.53
CA MET A 104 1.45 -12.14 10.81
C MET A 104 2.64 -11.38 11.39
N LEU A 105 3.29 -11.93 12.43
CA LEU A 105 4.40 -11.25 13.08
C LEU A 105 5.57 -10.97 12.14
N GLU A 106 5.93 -11.93 11.29
CA GLU A 106 6.99 -11.73 10.29
C GLU A 106 6.62 -10.68 9.24
N GLN A 107 5.34 -10.57 8.88
CA GLN A 107 4.88 -9.50 7.99
C GLN A 107 4.97 -8.13 8.66
N ASP A 108 4.57 -8.05 9.93
CA ASP A 108 4.66 -6.81 10.69
C ASP A 108 6.12 -6.37 10.89
N ARG A 109 7.03 -7.31 11.18
CA ARG A 109 8.47 -7.06 11.28
C ARG A 109 9.08 -6.48 9.99
N LYS A 110 8.57 -6.90 8.82
CA LYS A 110 9.00 -6.33 7.53
C LYS A 110 8.53 -4.89 7.33
N ALA A 111 7.34 -4.55 7.84
CA ALA A 111 6.75 -3.21 7.68
C ALA A 111 7.27 -2.18 8.71
N ARG A 112 7.52 -2.63 9.94
CA ARG A 112 7.92 -1.75 11.06
C ARG A 112 9.15 -0.88 10.82
N PRO A 113 10.22 -1.34 10.16
CA PRO A 113 11.38 -0.49 9.88
C PRO A 113 11.04 0.79 9.13
N PHE A 114 10.05 0.78 8.24
CA PHE A 114 9.66 1.95 7.45
C PHE A 114 8.80 2.96 8.21
N ARG A 115 8.25 2.59 9.37
CA ARG A 115 7.52 3.47 10.29
C ARG A 115 6.43 4.31 9.60
N PHE A 116 5.67 3.72 8.70
CA PHE A 116 4.65 4.42 7.92
C PHE A 116 3.60 5.14 8.76
N ARG A 117 3.28 4.65 9.97
CA ARG A 117 2.40 5.40 10.88
C ARG A 117 2.97 6.76 11.26
N ARG A 118 4.28 6.85 11.50
CA ARG A 118 4.94 8.12 11.78
C ARG A 118 4.99 9.03 10.54
N VAL A 119 5.20 8.44 9.35
CA VAL A 119 5.14 9.17 8.08
C VAL A 119 3.72 9.73 7.88
N ALA A 120 2.70 8.90 8.08
CA ALA A 120 1.30 9.30 7.97
C ALA A 120 0.93 10.45 8.93
N GLN A 121 1.40 10.40 10.17
CA GLN A 121 1.19 11.49 11.14
C GLN A 121 1.83 12.81 10.68
N ARG A 122 3.00 12.77 10.03
CA ARG A 122 3.61 13.97 9.44
C ARG A 122 2.76 14.53 8.31
N VAL A 123 2.31 13.68 7.38
CA VAL A 123 1.42 14.10 6.28
C VAL A 123 0.17 14.79 6.79
N VAL A 124 -0.43 14.27 7.86
CA VAL A 124 -1.60 14.89 8.51
C VAL A 124 -1.24 16.21 9.18
N ALA A 125 -0.04 16.33 9.78
CA ALA A 125 0.42 17.57 10.40
C ALA A 125 0.71 18.68 9.38
N ASP A 126 1.19 18.30 8.20
CA ASP A 126 1.55 19.22 7.11
C ASP A 126 0.34 19.60 6.22
N ALA A 127 -0.84 19.01 6.50
CA ALA A 127 -2.07 19.27 5.74
C ALA A 127 -2.54 20.73 5.87
N THR A 128 -2.97 21.31 4.77
CA THR A 128 -3.63 22.63 4.79
C THR A 128 -4.94 22.58 5.61
N PRO A 129 -5.42 23.72 6.13
CA PRO A 129 -6.69 23.74 6.87
C PRO A 129 -7.88 23.15 6.09
N ALA A 130 -7.94 23.37 4.77
CA ALA A 130 -8.99 22.81 3.91
C ALA A 130 -8.88 21.28 3.76
N GLN A 131 -7.67 20.76 3.50
CA GLN A 131 -7.42 19.34 3.43
C GLN A 131 -7.69 18.65 4.78
N ARG A 132 -7.29 19.30 5.88
CA ARG A 132 -7.54 18.80 7.23
C ARG A 132 -9.03 18.72 7.55
N ALA A 133 -9.83 19.74 7.18
CA ALA A 133 -11.27 19.72 7.39
C ALA A 133 -11.96 18.54 6.69
N VAL A 134 -11.57 18.26 5.44
CA VAL A 134 -12.07 17.12 4.66
C VAL A 134 -11.67 15.79 5.33
N LEU A 135 -10.40 15.65 5.72
CA LEU A 135 -9.88 14.42 6.34
C LEU A 135 -10.53 14.14 7.71
N ASP A 136 -10.71 15.17 8.54
CA ASP A 136 -11.34 15.04 9.85
C ASP A 136 -12.84 14.73 9.72
N ALA A 137 -13.53 15.33 8.76
CA ALA A 137 -14.95 15.01 8.48
C ALA A 137 -15.08 13.55 8.00
N TYR A 138 -14.22 13.11 7.07
CA TYR A 138 -14.17 11.73 6.63
C TYR A 138 -13.95 10.75 7.79
N THR A 139 -12.99 11.07 8.67
CA THR A 139 -12.66 10.27 9.86
C THR A 139 -13.86 10.12 10.78
N ARG A 140 -14.61 11.22 11.03
CA ARG A 140 -15.85 11.16 11.81
C ARG A 140 -16.92 10.32 11.10
N GLY A 141 -17.07 10.47 9.80
CA GLY A 141 -17.99 9.66 9.00
C GLY A 141 -17.68 8.16 9.07
N VAL A 142 -16.40 7.78 8.97
CA VAL A 142 -15.98 6.38 9.11
C VAL A 142 -16.34 5.84 10.51
N ASN A 143 -16.04 6.57 11.56
CA ASN A 143 -16.34 6.14 12.92
C ASN A 143 -17.85 6.04 13.17
N ARG A 144 -18.63 6.98 12.64
CA ARG A 144 -20.08 6.92 12.72
C ARG A 144 -20.64 5.73 11.94
N GLY A 145 -20.20 5.50 10.71
CA GLY A 145 -20.66 4.37 9.89
C GLY A 145 -20.36 3.01 10.54
N LEU A 146 -19.20 2.89 11.22
CA LEU A 146 -18.87 1.70 11.99
C LEU A 146 -19.77 1.53 13.23
N ALA A 147 -20.03 2.63 13.94
CA ALA A 147 -20.83 2.62 15.17
C ALA A 147 -22.31 2.30 14.88
N ASP A 148 -22.84 2.71 13.74
CA ASP A 148 -24.24 2.50 13.36
C ASP A 148 -24.54 1.09 12.84
N LEU A 149 -23.53 0.26 12.59
CA LEU A 149 -23.77 -1.16 12.32
C LEU A 149 -24.39 -1.82 13.55
N ARG A 150 -25.51 -2.52 13.37
CA ARG A 150 -26.21 -3.22 14.47
C ARG A 150 -25.35 -4.29 15.14
N VAL A 151 -24.48 -4.89 14.36
CA VAL A 151 -23.46 -5.85 14.77
C VAL A 151 -22.17 -5.46 14.08
N ARG A 152 -21.04 -5.53 14.80
CA ARG A 152 -19.71 -5.30 14.19
C ARG A 152 -19.53 -6.17 12.94
N PRO A 153 -18.69 -5.77 11.96
CA PRO A 153 -18.46 -6.56 10.76
C PRO A 153 -18.16 -8.01 11.09
N TRP A 154 -18.75 -8.93 10.35
CA TRP A 154 -18.76 -10.38 10.64
C TRP A 154 -17.35 -10.98 10.73
N GLU A 155 -16.37 -10.42 10.03
CA GLU A 155 -14.98 -10.83 10.09
C GLU A 155 -14.42 -10.71 11.52
N TYR A 156 -14.77 -9.64 12.23
CA TYR A 156 -14.34 -9.46 13.63
C TYR A 156 -15.03 -10.44 14.57
N ILE A 157 -16.22 -10.93 14.21
CA ILE A 157 -16.90 -11.99 14.97
C ILE A 157 -16.10 -13.29 14.85
N LEU A 158 -15.73 -13.66 13.62
CA LEU A 158 -14.92 -14.85 13.35
C LEU A 158 -13.55 -14.79 14.02
N LEU A 159 -12.88 -13.65 13.93
CA LEU A 159 -11.58 -13.42 14.55
C LEU A 159 -11.67 -13.25 16.07
N ARG A 160 -12.89 -13.08 16.64
CA ARG A 160 -13.14 -12.72 18.03
C ARG A 160 -12.33 -11.48 18.45
N ALA A 161 -12.26 -10.52 17.55
CA ALA A 161 -11.57 -9.24 17.71
C ALA A 161 -12.58 -8.08 17.76
N THR A 162 -12.12 -6.92 18.15
CA THR A 162 -12.92 -5.69 18.15
C THR A 162 -12.34 -4.70 17.17
N PRO A 163 -13.15 -4.12 16.26
CA PRO A 163 -12.68 -3.07 15.38
C PRO A 163 -12.21 -1.87 16.20
N GLN A 164 -11.08 -1.29 15.82
CA GLN A 164 -10.53 -0.11 16.48
C GLN A 164 -10.99 1.15 15.73
N PRO A 165 -11.31 2.25 16.41
CA PRO A 165 -11.70 3.49 15.76
C PRO A 165 -10.72 3.94 14.67
N TRP A 166 -11.22 4.62 13.66
CA TRP A 166 -10.43 5.22 12.57
C TRP A 166 -9.81 6.53 13.04
N ARG A 167 -8.55 6.77 12.67
CA ARG A 167 -7.82 8.01 12.92
C ARG A 167 -7.50 8.68 11.60
N ALA A 168 -7.25 9.98 11.60
CA ALA A 168 -6.92 10.74 10.39
C ALA A 168 -5.72 10.13 9.64
N GLU A 169 -4.65 9.76 10.36
CA GLU A 169 -3.48 9.12 9.78
C GLU A 169 -3.74 7.73 9.17
N ASP A 170 -4.83 7.06 9.55
CA ASP A 170 -5.17 5.75 8.98
C ASP A 170 -5.53 5.85 7.50
N SER A 171 -6.09 6.98 7.05
CA SER A 171 -6.33 7.24 5.63
C SER A 171 -5.03 7.35 4.84
N ILE A 172 -4.01 7.92 5.42
CA ILE A 172 -2.68 7.98 4.81
C ILE A 172 -2.01 6.61 4.84
N LEU A 173 -2.23 5.81 5.89
CA LEU A 173 -1.75 4.42 5.91
C LEU A 173 -2.37 3.56 4.82
N VAL A 174 -3.62 3.81 4.42
CA VAL A 174 -4.22 3.12 3.26
C VAL A 174 -3.46 3.47 1.97
N VAL A 175 -3.04 4.72 1.79
CA VAL A 175 -2.15 5.11 0.68
C VAL A 175 -0.80 4.42 0.78
N HIS A 176 -0.21 4.31 1.98
CA HIS A 176 1.04 3.56 2.16
C HIS A 176 0.88 2.05 1.94
N ALA A 177 -0.31 1.48 2.15
CA ALA A 177 -0.58 0.09 1.76
C ALA A 177 -0.53 -0.08 0.23
N MET A 178 -0.91 0.95 -0.54
CA MET A 178 -0.73 0.95 -1.99
C MET A 178 0.76 1.03 -2.37
N TRP A 179 1.56 1.91 -1.73
CA TRP A 179 3.02 1.91 -1.87
C TRP A 179 3.61 0.52 -1.62
N TRP A 180 3.17 -0.12 -0.54
CA TRP A 180 3.60 -1.47 -0.20
C TRP A 180 3.27 -2.48 -1.29
N GLN A 181 2.02 -2.46 -1.78
CA GLN A 181 1.55 -3.39 -2.80
C GLN A 181 2.28 -3.21 -4.14
N LEU A 182 2.60 -1.97 -4.52
CA LEU A 182 3.24 -1.66 -5.81
C LEU A 182 4.75 -1.89 -5.78
N GLN A 183 5.44 -1.58 -4.68
CA GLN A 183 6.90 -1.43 -4.70
C GLN A 183 7.67 -2.26 -3.66
N TYR A 184 7.02 -2.90 -2.67
CA TYR A 184 7.78 -3.67 -1.68
C TYR A 184 8.59 -4.82 -2.31
N ALA A 185 8.14 -5.35 -3.44
CA ALA A 185 8.90 -6.34 -4.20
C ALA A 185 10.26 -5.80 -4.67
N ASP A 186 10.38 -4.50 -4.92
CA ASP A 186 11.64 -3.88 -5.35
C ASP A 186 12.66 -3.83 -4.21
N VAL A 187 12.21 -3.63 -2.95
CA VAL A 187 13.08 -3.78 -1.76
C VAL A 187 13.71 -5.17 -1.73
N GLN A 188 12.93 -6.22 -1.98
CA GLN A 188 13.41 -7.60 -1.99
C GLN A 188 14.32 -7.87 -3.20
N SER A 189 13.98 -7.32 -4.36
CA SER A 189 14.78 -7.41 -5.58
C SER A 189 16.15 -6.77 -5.40
N GLU A 190 16.21 -5.57 -4.80
CA GLU A 190 17.45 -4.88 -4.49
C GLU A 190 18.34 -5.65 -3.50
N ILE A 191 17.76 -6.19 -2.43
CA ILE A 191 18.49 -7.06 -1.49
C ILE A 191 19.04 -8.28 -2.22
N SER A 192 18.24 -8.91 -3.08
CA SER A 192 18.63 -10.09 -3.86
C SER A 192 19.74 -9.75 -4.84
N ARG A 193 19.60 -8.67 -5.59
CA ARG A 193 20.60 -8.16 -6.55
C ARG A 193 21.95 -7.94 -5.88
N ARG A 194 21.96 -7.23 -4.75
CA ARG A 194 23.20 -6.97 -4.00
C ARG A 194 23.80 -8.25 -3.42
N THR A 195 22.96 -9.15 -2.87
CA THR A 195 23.44 -10.42 -2.34
C THR A 195 24.05 -11.31 -3.43
N VAL A 196 23.42 -11.38 -4.61
CA VAL A 196 23.95 -12.15 -5.75
C VAL A 196 25.24 -11.51 -6.27
N GLY A 197 25.26 -10.18 -6.43
CA GLY A 197 26.46 -9.44 -6.86
C GLY A 197 27.65 -9.71 -5.95
N ALA A 198 27.48 -9.55 -4.62
CA ALA A 198 28.53 -9.79 -3.67
C ALA A 198 29.08 -11.23 -3.74
N ARG A 199 28.19 -12.22 -3.88
CA ARG A 199 28.61 -13.64 -4.03
C ARG A 199 29.35 -13.91 -5.34
N LEU A 200 28.94 -13.27 -6.43
CA LEU A 200 29.64 -13.39 -7.72
C LEU A 200 31.03 -12.75 -7.66
N GLU A 201 31.14 -11.58 -7.04
CA GLU A 201 32.42 -10.90 -6.80
C GLU A 201 33.34 -11.72 -5.89
N GLU A 202 32.81 -12.31 -4.82
CA GLU A 202 33.56 -13.20 -3.93
C GLU A 202 34.08 -14.44 -4.68
N ARG A 203 33.23 -15.07 -5.52
CA ARG A 203 33.66 -16.21 -6.37
C ARG A 203 34.69 -15.80 -7.41
N ALA A 204 34.50 -14.67 -8.08
CA ALA A 204 35.47 -14.14 -9.03
C ALA A 204 36.82 -13.84 -8.36
N THR A 205 36.79 -13.32 -7.12
CA THR A 205 38.00 -13.03 -6.34
C THR A 205 38.65 -14.31 -5.83
N ALA A 206 37.88 -15.29 -5.37
CA ALA A 206 38.39 -16.57 -4.85
C ALA A 206 38.90 -17.53 -5.94
N ALA A 207 38.20 -17.56 -7.08
CA ALA A 207 38.63 -18.31 -8.24
C ALA A 207 39.80 -17.66 -8.99
N SER A 208 40.11 -16.47 -8.65
CA SER A 208 40.79 -15.52 -9.29
C SER A 208 41.89 -15.53 -9.98
N ARG A 209 41.70 -15.64 -10.80
CA ARG A 209 42.91 -15.34 -11.41
C ARG A 209 42.80 -15.28 -12.93
N SER A 210 41.61 -15.35 -13.45
CA SER A 210 41.41 -15.05 -14.87
C SER A 210 40.49 -13.84 -15.03
N GLU A 211 40.85 -12.99 -15.96
CA GLU A 211 40.04 -11.87 -16.45
C GLU A 211 38.65 -12.35 -16.94
N ALA A 212 38.58 -13.62 -17.35
CA ALA A 212 37.35 -14.30 -17.76
C ALA A 212 36.32 -14.48 -16.63
N ASP A 213 36.74 -14.74 -15.38
CA ASP A 213 35.81 -14.93 -14.25
C ASP A 213 35.19 -13.59 -13.79
N ALA A 214 35.96 -12.51 -13.86
CA ALA A 214 35.47 -11.16 -13.58
C ALA A 214 34.48 -10.69 -14.66
N SER A 215 34.74 -10.99 -15.92
CA SER A 215 33.85 -10.71 -17.05
C SER A 215 32.53 -11.49 -16.89
N LEU A 216 32.61 -12.79 -16.54
CA LEU A 216 31.43 -13.61 -16.34
C LEU A 216 30.53 -13.05 -15.22
N ALA A 217 31.07 -12.64 -14.08
CA ALA A 217 30.28 -12.04 -13.01
C ALA A 217 29.54 -10.77 -13.47
N ALA A 218 30.23 -9.93 -14.23
CA ALA A 218 29.63 -8.72 -14.80
C ALA A 218 28.53 -9.05 -15.83
N ASP A 219 28.73 -10.04 -16.68
CA ASP A 219 27.75 -10.46 -17.69
C ASP A 219 26.51 -11.09 -17.04
N VAL A 220 26.69 -11.92 -16.03
CA VAL A 220 25.57 -12.50 -15.24
C VAL A 220 24.77 -11.41 -14.56
N MET A 221 25.43 -10.43 -13.94
CA MET A 221 24.73 -9.30 -13.31
C MET A 221 24.00 -8.45 -14.34
N ARG A 222 24.60 -8.18 -15.49
CA ARG A 222 23.97 -7.41 -16.57
C ARG A 222 22.75 -8.12 -17.12
N PHE A 223 22.79 -9.43 -17.24
CA PHE A 223 21.66 -10.22 -17.74
C PHE A 223 20.48 -10.26 -16.80
N PHE A 224 20.72 -10.53 -15.50
CA PHE A 224 19.64 -10.64 -14.52
C PHE A 224 19.17 -9.31 -13.96
N TYR A 225 20.02 -8.29 -13.98
CA TYR A 225 19.75 -6.97 -13.41
C TYR A 225 20.27 -5.87 -14.36
N PRO A 226 19.64 -5.74 -15.54
CA PRO A 226 20.02 -4.71 -16.50
C PRO A 226 19.87 -3.32 -15.87
N ARG A 227 20.74 -2.39 -16.25
CA ARG A 227 20.69 -1.00 -15.78
C ARG A 227 19.61 -0.16 -16.47
N GLY A 228 18.85 -0.75 -17.34
CA GLY A 228 17.90 -0.11 -18.22
C GLY A 228 18.35 -0.15 -19.70
N ASP A 229 17.55 0.42 -20.58
CA ASP A 229 17.82 0.47 -22.00
C ASP A 229 17.49 1.86 -22.61
N GLU A 230 17.53 1.97 -23.95
CA GLU A 230 17.27 3.23 -24.65
C GLU A 230 15.86 3.80 -24.48
N TRP A 231 14.92 2.98 -23.95
CA TRP A 231 13.54 3.36 -23.70
C TRP A 231 13.33 3.93 -22.29
N ASP A 232 14.31 3.78 -21.42
CA ASP A 232 14.23 4.26 -20.05
C ASP A 232 14.62 5.74 -19.97
N ALA A 233 13.75 6.54 -19.39
CA ALA A 233 14.01 7.95 -19.12
C ALA A 233 14.66 8.13 -17.73
N PRO A 234 15.66 9.00 -17.59
CA PRO A 234 16.18 9.33 -16.27
C PRO A 234 15.11 10.02 -15.42
N ASN A 235 14.85 9.51 -14.23
CA ASN A 235 13.85 10.06 -13.31
C ASN A 235 14.23 11.43 -12.75
N LEU A 236 15.52 11.79 -12.78
CA LEU A 236 16.04 13.05 -12.27
C LEU A 236 16.98 13.68 -13.29
N GLN A 237 16.91 15.00 -13.43
CA GLN A 237 17.83 15.73 -14.27
C GLN A 237 19.21 15.80 -13.61
N GLY A 238 20.20 15.14 -14.22
CA GLY A 238 21.60 15.16 -13.82
C GLY A 238 22.09 13.87 -13.14
N PRO A 239 23.40 13.67 -13.08
CA PRO A 239 23.99 12.49 -12.48
C PRO A 239 23.84 12.55 -10.96
N ILE A 240 22.97 11.73 -10.38
CA ILE A 240 23.00 11.45 -8.95
C ILE A 240 24.03 10.35 -8.72
N GLY A 241 25.27 10.76 -8.44
CA GLY A 241 26.34 9.91 -7.89
C GLY A 241 26.64 8.65 -8.67
N GLY A 242 26.47 8.66 -9.96
CA GLY A 242 26.67 7.49 -10.81
C GLY A 242 27.22 7.83 -12.18
N ASP A 243 27.86 6.86 -12.73
CA ASP A 243 28.37 6.81 -14.07
C ASP A 243 27.30 7.30 -15.09
N ALA A 244 27.58 8.43 -15.73
CA ALA A 244 26.76 9.02 -16.78
C ALA A 244 26.88 8.25 -18.12
N SER A 245 27.32 6.99 -18.08
CA SER A 245 27.43 6.17 -19.28
C SER A 245 26.06 6.02 -19.94
N PRO A 246 25.99 6.15 -21.26
CA PRO A 246 24.76 5.89 -22.00
C PRO A 246 24.21 4.49 -21.67
N LEU A 247 22.90 4.39 -21.55
CA LEU A 247 22.25 3.09 -21.37
C LEU A 247 22.59 2.18 -22.57
N PRO A 248 22.82 0.88 -22.34
CA PRO A 248 23.16 -0.03 -23.42
C PRO A 248 21.99 -0.15 -24.40
N ARG A 249 22.29 -0.04 -25.69
CA ARG A 249 21.32 -0.21 -26.78
C ARG A 249 21.04 -1.66 -27.13
N GLU A 250 21.89 -2.57 -26.70
CA GLU A 250 21.79 -3.99 -26.99
C GLU A 250 21.40 -4.75 -25.74
N ALA A 251 20.52 -5.74 -25.90
CA ALA A 251 20.20 -6.67 -24.84
C ALA A 251 21.47 -7.37 -24.34
N PRO A 252 21.64 -7.53 -23.02
CA PRO A 252 22.80 -8.22 -22.49
C PRO A 252 22.85 -9.66 -23.01
N PRO A 253 24.05 -10.21 -23.32
CA PRO A 253 24.18 -11.57 -23.81
C PRO A 253 23.67 -12.56 -22.79
N VAL A 254 22.92 -13.56 -23.24
CA VAL A 254 22.47 -14.66 -22.39
C VAL A 254 23.68 -15.51 -22.03
N PRO A 255 24.02 -15.69 -20.73
CA PRO A 255 25.11 -16.58 -20.35
C PRO A 255 24.90 -18.00 -20.90
N SER A 256 25.94 -18.62 -21.43
CA SER A 256 25.84 -20.00 -21.91
C SER A 256 25.59 -20.96 -20.75
N PRO A 257 25.01 -22.16 -20.99
CA PRO A 257 24.86 -23.19 -19.96
C PRO A 257 26.19 -23.64 -19.32
N GLU A 258 27.29 -23.50 -20.03
CA GLU A 258 28.64 -23.78 -19.50
C GLU A 258 29.10 -22.71 -18.51
N GLN A 259 28.67 -21.47 -18.73
CA GLN A 259 28.96 -20.32 -17.86
C GLN A 259 28.03 -20.29 -16.65
N LEU A 260 26.72 -20.57 -16.86
CA LEU A 260 25.71 -20.56 -15.81
C LEU A 260 24.68 -21.65 -16.05
N ASP A 261 24.81 -22.78 -15.40
CA ASP A 261 23.79 -23.83 -15.41
C ASP A 261 22.77 -23.62 -14.26
N LEU A 262 21.62 -23.07 -14.60
CA LEU A 262 20.53 -22.86 -13.66
C LEU A 262 19.78 -24.14 -13.28
N ARG A 263 20.05 -25.27 -13.94
CA ARG A 263 19.42 -26.56 -13.67
C ARG A 263 20.09 -27.26 -12.49
N VAL A 264 21.33 -26.90 -12.15
CA VAL A 264 22.10 -27.50 -11.07
C VAL A 264 21.59 -26.99 -9.73
N GLY A 265 20.93 -27.83 -8.96
CA GLY A 265 20.50 -27.57 -7.59
C GLY A 265 19.01 -27.62 -7.31
N ARG A 266 18.15 -27.83 -8.32
CA ARG A 266 16.70 -27.96 -8.13
C ARG A 266 16.08 -29.18 -8.82
N ALA A 267 16.62 -30.35 -8.56
CA ALA A 267 15.89 -31.56 -8.90
C ALA A 267 14.63 -31.64 -8.02
N GLY A 268 13.46 -31.30 -8.60
CA GLY A 268 12.16 -31.60 -8.00
C GLY A 268 11.42 -30.50 -7.25
N ALA A 269 11.96 -29.30 -7.05
CA ALA A 269 11.17 -28.22 -6.48
C ALA A 269 10.56 -27.34 -7.61
N PRO A 270 9.23 -27.15 -7.66
CA PRO A 270 8.66 -26.14 -8.55
C PRO A 270 9.28 -24.78 -8.22
N ALA A 271 9.66 -24.02 -9.26
CA ALA A 271 10.08 -22.64 -9.05
C ALA A 271 8.96 -21.91 -8.31
N PRO A 272 9.25 -21.14 -7.25
CA PRO A 272 8.23 -20.28 -6.68
C PRO A 272 7.71 -19.39 -7.82
N PRO A 273 6.39 -19.17 -7.89
CA PRO A 273 5.86 -18.24 -8.88
C PRO A 273 6.60 -16.92 -8.73
N SER A 274 7.14 -16.42 -9.84
CA SER A 274 7.70 -15.07 -9.84
C SER A 274 6.60 -14.13 -9.36
N PRO A 275 6.85 -13.26 -8.38
CA PRO A 275 5.86 -12.28 -8.00
C PRO A 275 5.50 -11.50 -9.26
N SER A 276 4.24 -11.59 -9.70
CA SER A 276 3.77 -10.78 -10.81
C SER A 276 3.88 -9.33 -10.38
N LYS A 277 4.71 -8.56 -11.05
CA LYS A 277 4.73 -7.12 -10.83
C LYS A 277 3.38 -6.57 -11.27
N PRO A 278 2.69 -5.76 -10.44
CA PRO A 278 1.46 -5.13 -10.86
C PRO A 278 1.76 -4.18 -12.03
N GLY A 279 0.97 -4.26 -13.07
CA GLY A 279 1.04 -3.37 -14.20
C GLY A 279 -0.15 -2.42 -14.22
N SER A 280 -0.22 -1.56 -15.22
CA SER A 280 -1.39 -0.73 -15.52
C SER A 280 -1.28 -0.17 -16.92
N ASN A 281 -2.42 0.18 -17.53
CA ASN A 281 -2.47 0.92 -18.76
C ASN A 281 -3.38 2.14 -18.59
N ALA A 282 -3.01 3.25 -19.19
CA ALA A 282 -3.89 4.42 -19.33
C ALA A 282 -3.66 5.08 -20.68
N TRP A 283 -4.74 5.60 -21.27
CA TRP A 283 -4.66 6.36 -22.51
C TRP A 283 -5.76 7.42 -22.57
N ALA A 284 -5.47 8.47 -23.31
CA ALA A 284 -6.40 9.54 -23.58
C ALA A 284 -6.55 9.74 -25.10
N VAL A 285 -7.78 9.95 -25.54
CA VAL A 285 -8.11 10.23 -26.96
C VAL A 285 -8.72 11.61 -27.05
N ALA A 286 -8.13 12.49 -27.84
CA ALA A 286 -8.64 13.83 -28.03
C ALA A 286 -10.02 13.82 -28.72
N GLY A 287 -10.88 14.79 -28.42
CA GLY A 287 -12.21 14.89 -29.00
C GLY A 287 -12.26 14.92 -30.53
N ALA A 288 -11.19 15.42 -31.17
CA ALA A 288 -11.05 15.39 -32.65
C ALA A 288 -11.05 13.97 -33.23
N HIS A 289 -10.77 12.95 -32.43
CA HIS A 289 -10.71 11.53 -32.83
C HIS A 289 -11.88 10.72 -32.29
N THR A 290 -12.92 11.36 -31.75
CA THR A 290 -14.10 10.67 -31.21
C THR A 290 -15.37 11.09 -31.98
N ALA A 291 -16.33 10.21 -32.08
CA ALA A 291 -17.60 10.49 -32.75
C ALA A 291 -18.44 11.56 -32.05
N SER A 292 -18.30 11.71 -30.75
CA SER A 292 -19.03 12.69 -29.93
C SER A 292 -18.37 14.05 -29.88
N GLY A 293 -17.12 14.20 -30.31
CA GLY A 293 -16.30 15.39 -30.10
C GLY A 293 -15.78 15.58 -28.66
N ALA A 294 -16.15 14.69 -27.73
CA ALA A 294 -15.65 14.72 -26.36
C ALA A 294 -14.37 13.89 -26.22
N ALA A 295 -13.42 14.33 -25.38
CA ALA A 295 -12.26 13.53 -25.05
C ALA A 295 -12.64 12.26 -24.27
N LEU A 296 -11.88 11.20 -24.46
CA LEU A 296 -12.01 9.92 -23.73
C LEU A 296 -10.74 9.67 -22.93
N VAL A 297 -10.90 9.28 -21.67
CA VAL A 297 -9.80 8.79 -20.82
C VAL A 297 -10.15 7.37 -20.38
N ALA A 298 -9.22 6.45 -20.55
CA ALA A 298 -9.34 5.09 -20.06
C ALA A 298 -8.18 4.76 -19.15
N GLY A 299 -8.45 4.04 -18.06
CA GLY A 299 -7.47 3.55 -17.11
C GLY A 299 -7.75 2.09 -16.78
N ASP A 300 -6.72 1.27 -16.90
CA ASP A 300 -6.76 -0.17 -16.64
C ASP A 300 -5.65 -0.51 -15.62
N MET A 301 -6.01 -0.48 -14.36
CA MET A 301 -5.10 -0.72 -13.24
C MET A 301 -5.06 -2.21 -12.92
N HIS A 302 -3.97 -2.91 -13.23
CA HIS A 302 -3.78 -4.34 -13.06
C HIS A 302 -3.47 -4.70 -11.59
N LEU A 303 -4.35 -4.34 -10.71
CA LEU A 303 -4.31 -4.75 -9.30
C LEU A 303 -5.07 -6.07 -9.14
N GLY A 304 -4.59 -6.96 -8.30
CA GLY A 304 -5.12 -8.32 -8.16
C GLY A 304 -6.65 -8.37 -7.97
N LEU A 305 -7.31 -9.31 -8.66
CA LEU A 305 -8.74 -9.55 -8.51
C LEU A 305 -9.05 -10.17 -7.16
N ARG A 306 -9.99 -9.55 -6.44
CA ARG A 306 -10.42 -10.01 -5.10
C ARG A 306 -11.85 -9.58 -4.79
N VAL A 307 -12.45 -10.18 -3.79
CA VAL A 307 -13.77 -9.81 -3.25
C VAL A 307 -13.60 -9.46 -1.77
N PRO A 308 -13.94 -8.24 -1.36
CA PRO A 308 -14.37 -7.11 -2.19
C PRO A 308 -13.22 -6.59 -3.08
N THR A 309 -13.56 -5.90 -4.18
CA THR A 309 -12.56 -5.31 -5.08
C THR A 309 -11.76 -4.21 -4.37
N VAL A 310 -10.61 -3.82 -4.95
CA VAL A 310 -9.81 -2.70 -4.43
C VAL A 310 -10.62 -1.41 -4.42
N TRP A 311 -11.37 -1.17 -5.47
CA TRP A 311 -12.07 0.08 -5.74
C TRP A 311 -13.50 0.11 -5.18
N TYR A 312 -13.91 1.33 -4.78
CA TYR A 312 -15.27 1.65 -4.42
C TYR A 312 -15.79 2.73 -5.36
N ARG A 313 -16.85 2.42 -6.12
CA ARG A 313 -17.45 3.36 -7.08
C ARG A 313 -18.31 4.37 -6.33
N ALA A 314 -18.10 5.64 -6.62
CA ALA A 314 -18.85 6.70 -5.98
C ALA A 314 -19.10 7.88 -6.94
N ARG A 315 -20.22 8.58 -6.69
CA ARG A 315 -20.57 9.88 -7.21
C ARG A 315 -20.67 10.84 -6.04
N LEU A 316 -19.93 11.96 -6.10
CA LEU A 316 -19.84 12.91 -5.01
C LEU A 316 -20.36 14.27 -5.48
N GLN A 317 -21.29 14.85 -4.73
CA GLN A 317 -21.97 16.09 -5.12
C GLN A 317 -21.99 17.08 -3.95
N SER A 318 -21.49 18.30 -4.18
CA SER A 318 -21.57 19.42 -3.24
C SER A 318 -22.63 20.42 -3.70
N ALA A 319 -23.63 20.68 -2.88
CA ALA A 319 -24.70 21.62 -3.19
C ALA A 319 -24.23 23.09 -3.19
N GLY A 320 -23.17 23.43 -2.44
CA GLY A 320 -22.59 24.76 -2.33
C GLY A 320 -21.83 25.25 -3.57
N GLY A 321 -21.57 24.35 -4.54
CA GLY A 321 -20.79 24.67 -5.75
C GLY A 321 -19.29 24.82 -5.53
N ASP A 322 -18.80 24.61 -4.31
CA ASP A 322 -17.38 24.70 -3.94
C ASP A 322 -16.54 23.54 -4.49
N MET A 323 -17.20 22.47 -4.91
CA MET A 323 -16.61 21.31 -5.53
C MET A 323 -17.45 20.87 -6.72
N PRO A 324 -16.87 20.63 -7.90
CA PRO A 324 -17.57 20.02 -9.02
C PRO A 324 -18.13 18.63 -8.63
N GLU A 325 -19.09 18.16 -9.39
CA GLU A 325 -19.55 16.78 -9.27
C GLU A 325 -18.42 15.83 -9.67
N LEU A 326 -18.12 14.86 -8.79
CA LEU A 326 -17.08 13.85 -9.02
C LEU A 326 -17.72 12.50 -9.31
N ASN A 327 -17.28 11.85 -10.37
CA ASN A 327 -17.66 10.50 -10.72
C ASN A 327 -16.41 9.63 -10.90
N GLY A 328 -16.32 8.50 -10.20
CA GLY A 328 -15.15 7.66 -10.34
C GLY A 328 -15.05 6.55 -9.30
N VAL A 329 -13.82 6.15 -9.05
CA VAL A 329 -13.49 5.14 -8.05
C VAL A 329 -12.65 5.77 -6.94
N THR A 330 -12.99 5.39 -5.71
CA THR A 330 -12.25 5.75 -4.51
C THR A 330 -11.54 4.52 -3.95
N LEU A 331 -10.56 4.74 -3.10
CA LEU A 331 -9.92 3.68 -2.32
C LEU A 331 -10.57 3.69 -0.92
N PRO A 332 -11.28 2.62 -0.49
CA PRO A 332 -11.87 2.58 0.83
C PRO A 332 -10.85 2.92 1.91
N GLY A 333 -11.12 3.96 2.67
CA GLY A 333 -10.19 4.54 3.65
C GLY A 333 -9.64 5.91 3.24
N VAL A 334 -9.83 6.36 2.00
CA VAL A 334 -9.30 7.63 1.49
C VAL A 334 -10.44 8.52 0.98
N PRO A 335 -10.51 9.81 1.38
CA PRO A 335 -11.58 10.74 0.98
C PRO A 335 -11.37 11.37 -0.40
N ALA A 336 -10.79 10.64 -1.37
CA ALA A 336 -10.48 11.16 -2.69
C ALA A 336 -10.90 10.19 -3.79
N VAL A 337 -11.34 10.74 -4.93
CA VAL A 337 -11.51 9.98 -6.17
C VAL A 337 -10.15 9.76 -6.79
N VAL A 338 -9.72 8.50 -6.83
CA VAL A 338 -8.40 8.10 -7.35
C VAL A 338 -8.37 8.12 -8.86
N ALA A 339 -9.40 7.60 -9.51
CA ALA A 339 -9.56 7.70 -10.96
C ALA A 339 -11.00 8.08 -11.29
N GLY A 340 -11.20 9.05 -12.17
CA GLY A 340 -12.53 9.55 -12.48
C GLY A 340 -12.53 10.86 -13.23
N THR A 341 -13.60 11.62 -13.04
CA THR A 341 -13.80 12.93 -13.66
C THR A 341 -14.55 13.86 -12.72
N ASN A 342 -14.31 15.15 -12.90
CA ASN A 342 -15.08 16.23 -12.28
C ASN A 342 -15.93 17.04 -13.31
N GLY A 343 -16.13 16.47 -14.51
CA GLY A 343 -16.85 17.12 -15.59
C GLY A 343 -16.01 18.12 -16.41
N HIS A 344 -14.86 18.57 -15.90
CA HIS A 344 -13.91 19.45 -16.60
C HIS A 344 -12.68 18.68 -17.08
N ILE A 345 -12.13 17.86 -16.23
CA ILE A 345 -11.00 16.97 -16.52
C ILE A 345 -11.34 15.54 -16.12
N ALA A 346 -10.63 14.58 -16.69
CA ALA A 346 -10.64 13.19 -16.27
C ALA A 346 -9.21 12.74 -16.02
N TRP A 347 -9.05 11.85 -15.05
CA TRP A 347 -7.72 11.34 -14.64
C TRP A 347 -7.74 9.88 -14.32
N SER A 348 -6.62 9.24 -14.54
CA SER A 348 -6.30 7.88 -14.14
C SER A 348 -4.80 7.79 -13.87
N PHE A 349 -4.37 6.75 -13.16
CA PHE A 349 -2.98 6.53 -12.84
C PHE A 349 -2.52 5.15 -13.32
N THR A 350 -1.27 5.07 -13.71
CA THR A 350 -0.58 3.81 -13.97
C THR A 350 0.55 3.64 -12.97
N ASN A 351 0.89 2.39 -12.66
CA ASN A 351 2.13 2.12 -11.94
C ASN A 351 3.32 2.49 -12.82
N SER A 352 4.33 3.12 -12.27
CA SER A 352 5.58 3.41 -12.95
C SER A 352 6.70 2.53 -12.41
N TYR A 353 7.54 2.05 -13.33
CA TYR A 353 8.73 1.28 -12.98
C TYR A 353 9.93 2.21 -12.92
N GLY A 354 10.10 2.85 -11.76
CA GLY A 354 11.25 3.69 -11.47
C GLY A 354 12.17 3.05 -10.43
N ASP A 355 13.34 3.63 -10.25
CA ASP A 355 14.26 3.30 -9.15
C ASP A 355 13.84 4.07 -7.87
N TRP A 356 12.89 3.49 -7.16
CA TRP A 356 12.28 4.10 -5.96
C TRP A 356 12.89 3.63 -4.65
N VAL A 357 13.77 2.63 -4.72
CA VAL A 357 14.35 1.95 -3.56
C VAL A 357 15.84 1.73 -3.75
N ASP A 358 16.62 2.31 -2.88
CA ASP A 358 18.05 2.00 -2.74
C ASP A 358 18.27 1.04 -1.57
N VAL A 359 19.07 -0.01 -1.78
CA VAL A 359 19.55 -0.88 -0.71
C VAL A 359 21.07 -0.97 -0.75
N ARG A 360 21.71 -0.68 0.38
CA ARG A 360 23.18 -0.74 0.50
C ARG A 360 23.60 -1.52 1.73
N GLY A 361 24.66 -2.33 1.60
CA GLY A 361 25.27 -3.07 2.69
C GLY A 361 26.41 -2.26 3.31
N TYR A 362 26.45 -2.24 4.65
CA TYR A 362 27.49 -1.59 5.41
C TYR A 362 27.99 -2.55 6.52
N SER A 363 29.29 -2.57 6.77
CA SER A 363 29.80 -3.23 7.97
C SER A 363 29.16 -2.60 9.20
N CYS A 364 28.78 -3.40 10.18
CA CYS A 364 28.04 -2.90 11.32
C CYS A 364 28.22 -3.73 12.60
N GLU A 365 27.91 -3.10 13.71
CA GLU A 365 27.71 -3.69 15.03
C GLU A 365 26.32 -3.24 15.53
N PRO A 366 25.25 -3.81 15.01
CA PRO A 366 23.91 -3.29 15.22
C PRO A 366 23.45 -3.36 16.67
N ASP A 367 24.00 -4.30 17.46
CA ASP A 367 23.68 -4.39 18.89
C ASP A 367 24.39 -3.31 19.72
N ALA A 368 25.55 -2.81 19.26
CA ALA A 368 26.20 -1.61 19.75
C ALA A 368 25.58 -0.31 19.16
N GLY A 369 24.70 -0.43 18.18
CA GLY A 369 24.07 0.69 17.50
C GLY A 369 24.98 1.39 16.48
N LEU A 370 25.96 0.67 15.92
CA LEU A 370 27.00 1.23 15.05
C LEU A 370 26.93 0.67 13.63
N TYR A 371 27.31 1.50 12.65
CA TYR A 371 27.61 1.11 11.28
C TYR A 371 28.79 1.94 10.74
N TYR A 372 29.46 1.45 9.72
CA TYR A 372 30.70 2.02 9.21
C TYR A 372 30.54 2.43 7.76
N THR A 373 30.95 3.67 7.46
CA THR A 373 30.95 4.25 6.11
C THR A 373 32.38 4.64 5.69
N SER A 374 32.56 5.11 4.47
CA SER A 374 33.84 5.66 4.01
C SER A 374 34.30 6.87 4.85
N THR A 375 33.39 7.52 5.57
CA THR A 375 33.70 8.66 6.46
C THR A 375 33.91 8.24 7.92
N GLY A 376 33.89 6.93 8.20
CA GLY A 376 34.13 6.35 9.52
C GLY A 376 32.89 5.84 10.23
N GLU A 377 33.01 5.69 11.56
CA GLU A 377 31.94 5.21 12.43
C GLU A 377 30.74 6.16 12.45
N GLN A 378 29.57 5.55 12.36
CA GLN A 378 28.26 6.23 12.43
C GLN A 378 27.35 5.50 13.42
N ARG A 379 26.33 6.22 13.93
CA ARG A 379 25.37 5.64 14.89
C ARG A 379 23.98 5.54 14.32
N PHE A 380 23.34 4.40 14.54
CA PHE A 380 21.92 4.26 14.31
C PHE A 380 21.11 5.06 15.33
N LYS A 381 20.04 5.69 14.86
CA LYS A 381 18.94 6.06 15.72
C LYS A 381 18.10 4.83 16.01
N VAL A 382 18.13 4.40 17.27
CA VAL A 382 17.44 3.18 17.70
C VAL A 382 16.10 3.55 18.34
N SER A 383 15.03 2.88 17.90
CA SER A 383 13.72 2.96 18.54
C SER A 383 13.17 1.55 18.81
N ARG A 384 12.29 1.45 19.82
CA ARG A 384 11.61 0.21 20.19
C ARG A 384 10.15 0.35 19.87
N GLU A 385 9.68 -0.48 18.95
CA GLU A 385 8.29 -0.49 18.47
C GLU A 385 7.57 -1.68 19.08
N ARG A 386 6.44 -1.43 19.73
CA ARG A 386 5.60 -2.49 20.29
C ARG A 386 4.67 -3.04 19.21
N ILE A 387 4.70 -4.33 18.98
CA ILE A 387 3.79 -5.06 18.09
C ILE A 387 2.83 -5.85 18.95
N GLU A 388 1.54 -5.52 18.88
CA GLU A 388 0.49 -6.28 19.56
C GLU A 388 0.24 -7.59 18.84
N VAL A 389 0.07 -8.67 19.58
CA VAL A 389 -0.19 -10.02 19.04
C VAL A 389 -1.50 -10.53 19.63
N LEU A 390 -2.49 -10.79 18.78
CA LEU A 390 -3.79 -11.31 19.22
C LEU A 390 -3.61 -12.62 19.99
N ARG A 391 -4.03 -12.64 21.26
CA ARG A 391 -3.90 -13.78 22.17
C ARG A 391 -2.48 -14.24 22.45
N GLY A 392 -1.52 -13.37 22.27
CA GLY A 392 -0.11 -13.59 22.60
C GLY A 392 0.47 -12.40 23.34
N ASP A 393 1.70 -12.56 23.80
CA ASP A 393 2.44 -11.45 24.40
C ASP A 393 2.89 -10.47 23.31
N PRO A 394 2.87 -9.18 23.59
CA PRO A 394 3.39 -8.19 22.65
C PRO A 394 4.88 -8.37 22.44
N VAL A 395 5.32 -8.17 21.21
CA VAL A 395 6.72 -8.25 20.80
C VAL A 395 7.31 -6.85 20.68
N ILE A 396 8.52 -6.66 21.15
CA ILE A 396 9.29 -5.41 20.96
C ILE A 396 10.20 -5.59 19.75
N GLU A 397 9.92 -4.86 18.70
CA GLU A 397 10.78 -4.78 17.52
C GLU A 397 11.75 -3.61 17.66
N VAL A 398 13.03 -3.85 17.35
CA VAL A 398 14.07 -2.83 17.42
C VAL A 398 14.33 -2.27 16.05
N VAL A 399 13.82 -1.07 15.80
CA VAL A 399 14.03 -0.34 14.54
C VAL A 399 15.30 0.49 14.62
N ARG A 400 16.14 0.37 13.58
CA ARG A 400 17.39 1.13 13.43
C ARG A 400 17.32 1.97 12.17
N GLU A 401 17.35 3.28 12.36
CA GLU A 401 17.28 4.29 11.30
C GLU A 401 18.63 5.00 11.14
N SER A 402 18.95 5.38 9.93
CA SER A 402 20.10 6.26 9.62
C SER A 402 19.71 7.24 8.50
N PRO A 403 20.50 8.27 8.21
CA PRO A 403 20.31 9.10 7.01
C PRO A 403 20.42 8.32 5.69
N LEU A 404 21.03 7.11 5.73
CA LEU A 404 21.22 6.25 4.57
C LEU A 404 20.06 5.25 4.37
N GLY A 405 19.09 5.24 5.27
CA GLY A 405 17.95 4.33 5.24
C GLY A 405 17.73 3.58 6.55
N VAL A 406 16.79 2.64 6.52
CA VAL A 406 16.42 1.79 7.66
C VAL A 406 17.04 0.41 7.53
N LEU A 407 17.42 -0.20 8.65
CA LEU A 407 17.96 -1.56 8.67
C LEU A 407 16.82 -2.56 8.36
N VAL A 408 16.96 -3.29 7.26
CA VAL A 408 15.97 -4.28 6.80
C VAL A 408 16.48 -5.73 6.85
N LYS A 409 17.80 -5.95 6.87
CA LYS A 409 18.40 -7.28 6.93
C LYS A 409 19.78 -7.21 7.57
N ARG A 410 20.14 -8.26 8.29
CA ARG A 410 21.50 -8.51 8.82
C ARG A 410 22.00 -9.84 8.27
N GLU A 411 23.26 -9.93 7.95
CA GLU A 411 23.91 -11.18 7.60
C GLU A 411 25.38 -11.17 8.00
N PRO A 412 25.99 -12.34 8.20
CA PRO A 412 27.43 -12.43 8.44
C PRO A 412 28.19 -11.80 7.27
N GLY A 413 29.17 -10.97 7.57
CA GLY A 413 30.11 -10.46 6.58
C GLY A 413 31.11 -11.53 6.14
N PRO A 414 31.94 -11.21 5.13
CA PRO A 414 33.08 -12.06 4.75
C PRO A 414 33.95 -12.41 5.98
N ALA A 415 34.66 -13.54 5.92
CA ALA A 415 35.39 -14.07 7.06
C ALA A 415 36.26 -13.00 7.75
N GLY A 416 35.97 -12.72 9.01
CA GLY A 416 36.68 -11.74 9.84
C GLY A 416 36.17 -10.29 9.78
N THR A 417 35.10 -9.97 9.03
CA THR A 417 34.62 -8.57 8.85
C THR A 417 33.37 -8.24 9.70
N GLY A 418 32.92 -9.12 10.58
CA GLY A 418 31.73 -8.90 11.42
C GLY A 418 30.41 -9.10 10.66
N GLU A 419 29.42 -8.24 10.89
CA GLU A 419 28.13 -8.29 10.23
C GLU A 419 28.00 -7.24 9.12
N ILE A 420 27.16 -7.55 8.14
CA ILE A 420 26.68 -6.60 7.13
C ILE A 420 25.24 -6.23 7.45
N CYS A 421 24.99 -4.94 7.60
CA CYS A 421 23.67 -4.35 7.73
C CYS A 421 23.20 -3.82 6.37
N TRP A 422 22.08 -4.33 5.89
CA TRP A 422 21.43 -3.85 4.67
C TRP A 422 20.48 -2.73 5.03
N LEU A 423 20.79 -1.54 4.56
CA LEU A 423 19.99 -0.33 4.79
C LEU A 423 19.19 -0.04 3.54
N ALA A 424 17.86 0.05 3.69
CA ALA A 424 16.94 0.40 2.63
C ALA A 424 16.49 1.86 2.78
N ARG A 425 16.64 2.63 1.72
CA ARG A 425 16.04 3.94 1.55
C ARG A 425 14.93 3.85 0.53
N TRP A 426 13.70 4.04 0.95
CA TRP A 426 12.53 3.92 0.10
C TRP A 426 11.82 5.28 0.01
N LEU A 427 11.58 5.74 -1.23
CA LEU A 427 10.94 7.03 -1.49
C LEU A 427 9.63 7.19 -0.70
N ALA A 428 8.82 6.13 -0.55
CA ALA A 428 7.59 6.16 0.23
C ALA A 428 7.71 6.71 1.66
N THR A 429 8.93 6.73 2.23
CA THR A 429 9.20 7.26 3.58
C THR A 429 9.67 8.71 3.59
N GLU A 430 10.01 9.27 2.42
CA GLU A 430 10.57 10.61 2.30
C GLU A 430 9.46 11.68 2.43
N PRO A 431 9.82 12.88 2.94
CA PRO A 431 8.91 14.01 2.96
C PRO A 431 8.41 14.35 1.54
N GLY A 432 7.10 14.59 1.41
CA GLY A 432 6.49 14.94 0.13
C GLY A 432 6.16 13.78 -0.80
N ALA A 433 6.68 12.56 -0.54
CA ALA A 433 6.36 11.38 -1.36
C ALA A 433 4.87 10.95 -1.27
N THR A 434 4.22 11.28 -0.17
CA THR A 434 2.78 11.13 0.01
C THR A 434 2.22 12.43 0.56
N THR A 435 1.23 13.01 -0.13
CA THR A 435 0.54 14.22 0.29
C THR A 435 -0.98 14.07 0.16
N LEU A 436 -1.71 15.06 0.64
CA LEU A 436 -3.17 15.18 0.44
C LEU A 436 -3.54 15.96 -0.84
N GLY A 437 -2.58 16.20 -1.73
CA GLY A 437 -2.77 16.97 -2.96
C GLY A 437 -3.85 16.40 -3.89
N SER A 438 -4.12 15.09 -3.83
CA SER A 438 -5.21 14.46 -4.59
C SER A 438 -6.59 15.07 -4.29
N LEU A 439 -6.78 15.70 -3.13
CA LEU A 439 -8.00 16.46 -2.81
C LEU A 439 -8.09 17.76 -3.62
N ASP A 440 -6.97 18.34 -4.01
CA ASP A 440 -6.93 19.58 -4.80
C ASP A 440 -7.19 19.28 -6.28
N LEU A 441 -6.70 18.15 -6.81
CA LEU A 441 -6.95 17.67 -8.18
C LEU A 441 -8.44 17.71 -8.53
N GLN A 442 -9.28 17.33 -7.59
CA GLN A 442 -10.73 17.23 -7.78
C GLN A 442 -11.41 18.59 -8.09
N ARG A 443 -10.72 19.71 -7.89
CA ARG A 443 -11.24 21.08 -8.12
C ARG A 443 -10.72 21.74 -9.39
N LEU A 444 -9.71 21.14 -10.04
CA LEU A 444 -9.08 21.72 -11.22
C LEU A 444 -10.02 21.70 -12.41
N LYS A 445 -9.99 22.74 -13.24
CA LYS A 445 -10.93 22.94 -14.33
C LYS A 445 -10.32 22.80 -15.72
N SER A 446 -9.02 22.59 -15.81
CA SER A 446 -8.32 22.42 -17.08
C SER A 446 -7.15 21.46 -16.95
N VAL A 447 -6.72 20.92 -18.07
CA VAL A 447 -5.52 20.08 -18.16
C VAL A 447 -4.26 20.88 -17.79
N ASP A 448 -4.20 22.16 -18.18
CA ASP A 448 -3.05 23.03 -17.86
C ASP A 448 -2.93 23.25 -16.35
N GLU A 449 -4.03 23.46 -15.64
CA GLU A 449 -4.04 23.51 -14.17
C GLU A 449 -3.57 22.19 -13.57
N ALA A 450 -4.03 21.05 -14.12
CA ALA A 450 -3.61 19.73 -13.65
C ALA A 450 -2.11 19.49 -13.87
N LEU A 451 -1.56 19.86 -15.03
CA LEU A 451 -0.13 19.77 -15.32
C LEU A 451 0.72 20.67 -14.40
N ALA A 452 0.24 21.85 -14.06
CA ALA A 452 0.88 22.73 -13.10
C ALA A 452 0.81 22.19 -11.66
N TRP A 453 -0.22 21.41 -11.33
CA TRP A 453 -0.42 20.78 -10.02
C TRP A 453 0.50 19.56 -9.81
N VAL A 454 0.75 18.73 -10.84
CA VAL A 454 1.49 17.47 -10.76
C VAL A 454 2.81 17.57 -9.95
N PRO A 455 3.68 18.59 -10.14
CA PRO A 455 4.95 18.68 -9.39
C PRO A 455 4.79 18.88 -7.88
N SER A 456 3.59 19.24 -7.42
CA SER A 456 3.31 19.57 -6.00
C SER A 456 2.72 18.40 -5.22
N VAL A 457 2.44 17.27 -5.87
CA VAL A 457 1.73 16.16 -5.25
C VAL A 457 2.61 14.92 -5.14
N GLY A 458 2.53 14.24 -3.98
CA GLY A 458 3.10 12.93 -3.76
C GLY A 458 2.01 11.87 -3.73
N ILE A 459 2.15 10.85 -4.55
CA ILE A 459 1.27 9.68 -4.64
C ILE A 459 2.09 8.41 -4.85
N PRO A 460 1.55 7.21 -4.57
CA PRO A 460 2.19 5.95 -4.97
C PRO A 460 2.42 5.89 -6.49
N HIS A 461 3.57 5.37 -6.88
CA HIS A 461 4.00 5.23 -8.26
C HIS A 461 3.98 3.79 -8.73
#